data_1fad716e1e0834128f514f722ec4bb65
#
_entry.id   1fad716e1e0834128f514f722ec4bb65
#
_cell.length_a   1.000
_cell.length_b   1.000
_cell.length_c   1.000
_cell.angle_alpha   90.00
_cell.angle_beta   90.00
_cell.angle_gamma   90.00
#
_symmetry.space_group_name_H-M   'P 1'
#
loop_
_entity.id
_entity.type
_entity.pdbx_description
1 polymer ?
#
loop_
_entity_poly.entity_id
_entity_poly.type
_entity_poly.pdbx_seq_one_letter_code
_entity_poly.pdbx_strand_id
1 'polypeptide(L)'
;YTKFSYPKSISVKLTSKELKNENYIKILIPHLKTEIPLFVVFKALGCISDREICEYIIDNNKTELDNELLKLLRKSIEDASHICTQIDALTYMTTYLNSTNYYSYETDITTKIKYIKNIVIKDTFPHVGDKYINKCNYLGLTVNKLLKHHLGIYDLDDRDSYINKRVETCGILIGNLLFQSI
;
A
#
# COMPACT_ATOMS: atom_id res chain seq x y z
N TYR A 1 2.35 -18.30 20.40
CA TYR A 1 1.44 -18.84 19.34
C TYR A 1 1.50 -17.90 18.17
N THR A 2 2.38 -18.15 17.22
CA THR A 2 2.38 -17.47 15.92
C THR A 2 1.17 -17.98 15.13
N LYS A 3 0.15 -17.13 14.99
CA LYS A 3 -0.90 -17.40 14.03
C LYS A 3 -0.26 -17.53 12.65
N PHE A 4 -0.38 -18.69 12.04
CA PHE A 4 -0.01 -18.90 10.64
C PHE A 4 -0.89 -17.95 9.80
N SER A 5 -0.33 -16.83 9.40
CA SER A 5 -0.97 -15.95 8.45
C SER A 5 -0.34 -16.25 7.08
N TYR A 6 -1.19 -16.55 6.11
CA TYR A 6 -0.75 -16.64 4.72
C TYR A 6 -0.04 -15.33 4.32
N PRO A 7 1.13 -15.42 3.66
CA PRO A 7 1.85 -14.24 3.23
C PRO A 7 0.97 -13.41 2.27
N LYS A 8 0.79 -12.13 2.58
CA LYS A 8 0.05 -11.19 1.75
C LYS A 8 1.04 -10.24 1.11
N SER A 9 0.96 -10.07 -0.19
CA SER A 9 1.82 -9.16 -0.92
C SER A 9 1.14 -7.80 -1.11
N ILE A 10 1.90 -6.74 -0.88
CA ILE A 10 1.54 -5.38 -1.24
C ILE A 10 2.60 -4.88 -2.19
N SER A 11 2.20 -4.33 -3.32
CA SER A 11 3.13 -3.76 -4.28
C SER A 11 2.86 -2.27 -4.48
N VAL A 12 3.92 -1.47 -4.39
CA VAL A 12 3.91 -0.05 -4.73
C VAL A 12 4.59 0.10 -6.07
N LYS A 13 3.91 0.70 -7.02
CA LYS A 13 4.39 0.83 -8.39
C LYS A 13 4.38 2.29 -8.82
N LEU A 14 5.44 2.68 -9.50
CA LEU A 14 5.49 3.92 -10.25
C LEU A 14 5.09 3.62 -11.69
N THR A 15 3.98 4.17 -12.14
CA THR A 15 3.48 4.02 -13.51
C THR A 15 3.70 5.33 -14.26
N SER A 16 4.39 5.26 -15.39
CA SER A 16 4.55 6.36 -16.32
C SER A 16 3.54 6.22 -17.46
N LYS A 17 2.80 7.28 -17.78
CA LYS A 17 2.03 7.34 -19.02
C LYS A 17 2.97 7.89 -20.09
N GLU A 18 3.37 7.05 -21.02
CA GLU A 18 4.34 7.35 -22.10
C GLU A 18 4.00 8.61 -22.93
N LEU A 19 2.71 8.93 -23.08
CA LEU A 19 2.25 10.07 -23.86
C LEU A 19 2.44 11.44 -23.17
N LYS A 20 2.66 11.50 -21.85
CA LYS A 20 2.70 12.77 -21.09
C LYS A 20 3.86 12.90 -20.10
N ASN A 21 4.76 11.92 -20.01
CA ASN A 21 5.82 11.87 -18.97
C ASN A 21 5.28 12.14 -17.54
N GLU A 22 4.07 11.69 -17.27
CA GLU A 22 3.41 11.87 -15.97
C GLU A 22 3.58 10.60 -15.14
N ASN A 23 4.20 10.74 -13.98
CA ASN A 23 4.43 9.64 -13.07
C ASN A 23 3.31 9.57 -12.02
N TYR A 24 2.67 8.42 -11.92
CA TYR A 24 1.62 8.11 -10.93
C TYR A 24 2.08 6.99 -10.03
N ILE A 25 1.90 7.15 -8.73
CA ILE A 25 2.20 6.10 -7.77
C ILE A 25 0.90 5.41 -7.40
N LYS A 26 0.89 4.09 -7.61
CA LYS A 26 -0.25 3.23 -7.30
C LYS A 26 0.15 2.10 -6.40
N ILE A 27 -0.79 1.63 -5.60
CA ILE A 27 -0.60 0.55 -4.63
C ILE A 27 -1.61 -0.55 -4.91
N LEU A 28 -1.13 -1.78 -5.01
CA LEU A 28 -1.96 -2.97 -5.04
C LEU A 28 -2.07 -3.53 -3.62
N ILE A 29 -3.28 -3.56 -3.10
CA ILE A 29 -3.61 -4.06 -1.76
C ILE A 29 -4.32 -5.42 -1.91
N PRO A 30 -4.09 -6.39 -1.01
CA PRO A 30 -4.81 -7.66 -1.01
C PRO A 30 -6.33 -7.45 -1.03
N HIS A 31 -7.05 -8.34 -1.71
CA HIS A 31 -8.51 -8.32 -1.87
C HIS A 31 -9.08 -7.22 -2.78
N LEU A 32 -8.26 -6.34 -3.35
CA LEU A 32 -8.69 -5.37 -4.35
C LEU A 32 -8.32 -5.85 -5.76
N LYS A 33 -9.19 -5.54 -6.74
CA LYS A 33 -9.01 -5.95 -8.16
C LYS A 33 -7.97 -5.09 -8.86
N THR A 34 -7.91 -3.82 -8.51
CA THR A 34 -7.10 -2.83 -9.21
C THR A 34 -6.17 -2.09 -8.26
N GLU A 35 -5.17 -1.49 -8.84
CA GLU A 35 -4.24 -0.63 -8.13
C GLU A 35 -4.93 0.68 -7.73
N ILE A 36 -4.72 1.10 -6.48
CA ILE A 36 -5.30 2.30 -5.88
C ILE A 36 -4.27 3.43 -5.87
N PRO A 37 -4.65 4.68 -6.15
CA PRO A 37 -3.76 5.82 -6.02
C PRO A 37 -3.16 5.94 -4.61
N LEU A 38 -1.88 6.32 -4.52
CA LEU A 38 -1.14 6.38 -3.26
C LEU A 38 -1.85 7.21 -2.18
N PHE A 39 -2.25 8.44 -2.52
CA PHE A 39 -2.85 9.37 -1.57
C PHE A 39 -4.19 8.90 -1.04
N VAL A 40 -4.96 8.14 -1.83
CA VAL A 40 -6.21 7.51 -1.37
C VAL A 40 -5.95 6.51 -0.25
N VAL A 41 -4.86 5.74 -0.36
CA VAL A 41 -4.48 4.76 0.67
C VAL A 41 -4.07 5.47 1.96
N PHE A 42 -3.30 6.57 1.89
CA PHE A 42 -2.98 7.37 3.07
C PHE A 42 -4.22 7.97 3.72
N LYS A 43 -5.15 8.53 2.92
CA LYS A 43 -6.42 9.06 3.43
C LYS A 43 -7.28 7.97 4.08
N ALA A 44 -7.29 6.75 3.52
CA ALA A 44 -7.96 5.59 4.14
C ALA A 44 -7.30 5.17 5.47
N LEU A 45 -5.99 5.31 5.61
CA LEU A 45 -5.25 5.12 6.87
C LEU A 45 -5.51 6.24 7.91
N GLY A 46 -6.12 7.36 7.53
CA GLY A 46 -6.46 8.45 8.42
C GLY A 46 -5.61 9.72 8.26
N CYS A 47 -4.59 9.72 7.40
CA CYS A 47 -3.82 10.92 7.06
C CYS A 47 -4.55 11.70 5.97
N ILE A 48 -5.31 12.72 6.35
CA ILE A 48 -6.19 13.45 5.42
C ILE A 48 -5.44 14.57 4.69
N SER A 49 -4.50 15.23 5.37
CA SER A 49 -3.76 16.36 4.83
C SER A 49 -2.70 15.90 3.84
N ASP A 50 -2.75 16.41 2.61
CA ASP A 50 -1.74 16.11 1.58
C ASP A 50 -0.32 16.57 2.02
N ARG A 51 -0.24 17.64 2.82
CA ARG A 51 1.02 18.10 3.41
C ARG A 51 1.58 17.07 4.41
N GLU A 52 0.75 16.56 5.30
CA GLU A 52 1.14 15.53 6.26
C GLU A 52 1.61 14.26 5.54
N ILE A 53 0.92 13.85 4.47
CA ILE A 53 1.32 12.71 3.64
C ILE A 53 2.70 12.94 3.02
N CYS A 54 2.96 14.14 2.50
CA CYS A 54 4.28 14.48 1.97
C CYS A 54 5.36 14.43 3.06
N GLU A 55 5.05 14.87 4.28
CA GLU A 55 5.97 14.80 5.43
C GLU A 55 6.31 13.36 5.85
N TYR A 56 5.40 12.40 5.65
CA TYR A 56 5.70 10.97 5.85
C TYR A 56 6.59 10.39 4.76
N ILE A 57 6.54 10.94 3.55
CA ILE A 57 7.29 10.42 2.40
C ILE A 57 8.68 11.06 2.31
N ILE A 58 8.77 12.35 2.62
CA ILE A 58 9.99 13.15 2.43
C ILE A 58 10.55 13.55 3.79
N ASP A 59 11.82 13.26 4.01
CA ASP A 59 12.54 13.74 5.17
C ASP A 59 12.68 15.27 5.07
N ASN A 60 12.09 16.02 6.01
CA ASN A 60 11.95 17.49 6.00
C ASN A 60 13.30 18.27 6.07
N ASN A 61 14.32 17.81 5.37
CA ASN A 61 15.66 18.43 5.36
C ASN A 61 15.77 19.62 4.41
N LYS A 62 14.71 19.97 3.67
CA LYS A 62 14.67 21.10 2.69
C LYS A 62 15.83 21.08 1.69
N THR A 63 16.18 19.91 1.22
CA THR A 63 17.23 19.73 0.22
C THR A 63 16.69 19.89 -1.20
N GLU A 64 17.56 20.09 -2.19
CA GLU A 64 17.17 20.10 -3.60
C GLU A 64 16.49 18.79 -4.01
N LEU A 65 16.94 17.68 -3.42
CA LEU A 65 16.33 16.36 -3.61
C LEU A 65 14.86 16.32 -3.18
N ASP A 66 14.52 16.97 -2.07
CA ASP A 66 13.13 17.02 -1.59
C ASP A 66 12.21 17.72 -2.60
N ASN A 67 12.72 18.76 -3.27
CA ASN A 67 11.99 19.46 -4.32
C ASN A 67 11.77 18.57 -5.56
N GLU A 68 12.72 17.72 -5.93
CA GLU A 68 12.55 16.75 -7.02
C GLU A 68 11.54 15.67 -6.66
N LEU A 69 11.60 15.15 -5.44
CA LEU A 69 10.63 14.19 -4.93
C LEU A 69 9.22 14.77 -4.93
N LEU A 70 9.05 16.03 -4.51
CA LEU A 70 7.75 16.73 -4.54
C LEU A 70 7.21 16.88 -5.97
N LYS A 71 8.07 17.14 -6.95
CA LYS A 71 7.65 17.22 -8.36
C LYS A 71 7.08 15.87 -8.85
N LEU A 72 7.70 14.76 -8.46
CA LEU A 72 7.22 13.41 -8.80
C LEU A 72 5.89 13.06 -8.11
N LEU A 73 5.67 13.55 -6.89
CA LEU A 73 4.43 13.32 -6.13
C LEU A 73 3.25 14.15 -6.63
N ARG A 74 3.49 15.28 -7.31
CA ARG A 74 2.47 16.24 -7.71
C ARG A 74 1.28 15.60 -8.43
N LYS A 75 1.56 14.72 -9.39
CA LYS A 75 0.49 14.04 -10.15
C LYS A 75 -0.31 13.05 -9.30
N SER A 76 0.34 12.38 -8.35
CA SER A 76 -0.34 11.49 -7.40
C SER A 76 -1.24 12.27 -6.43
N ILE A 77 -0.91 13.53 -6.11
CA ILE A 77 -1.75 14.43 -5.32
C ILE A 77 -2.99 14.83 -6.13
N GLU A 78 -2.79 15.25 -7.39
CA GLU A 78 -3.87 15.63 -8.30
C GLU A 78 -4.88 14.47 -8.49
N ASP A 79 -4.41 13.23 -8.60
CA ASP A 79 -5.23 12.01 -8.77
C ASP A 79 -6.19 11.76 -7.58
N ALA A 80 -5.81 12.19 -6.38
CA ALA A 80 -6.60 11.99 -5.16
C ALA A 80 -7.28 13.29 -4.67
N SER A 81 -7.27 14.35 -5.45
CA SER A 81 -7.80 15.67 -5.08
C SER A 81 -9.31 15.67 -4.81
N HIS A 82 -10.04 14.76 -5.46
CA HIS A 82 -11.50 14.62 -5.30
C HIS A 82 -11.91 13.92 -4.00
N ILE A 83 -10.96 13.36 -3.24
CA ILE A 83 -11.20 12.63 -1.99
C ILE A 83 -10.77 13.51 -0.83
N CYS A 84 -11.74 13.95 -0.02
CA CYS A 84 -11.49 14.88 1.08
C CYS A 84 -11.53 14.24 2.46
N THR A 85 -12.26 13.14 2.63
CA THR A 85 -12.42 12.48 3.94
C THR A 85 -11.95 11.03 3.92
N GLN A 86 -11.72 10.47 5.13
CA GLN A 86 -11.40 9.06 5.28
C GLN A 86 -12.53 8.16 4.75
N ILE A 87 -13.78 8.57 4.97
CA ILE A 87 -14.96 7.81 4.55
C ILE A 87 -15.03 7.79 3.01
N ASP A 88 -14.75 8.90 2.35
CA ASP A 88 -14.71 8.98 0.88
C ASP A 88 -13.63 8.06 0.32
N ALA A 89 -12.45 8.04 0.95
CA ALA A 89 -11.36 7.14 0.55
C ALA A 89 -11.75 5.66 0.69
N LEU A 90 -12.36 5.29 1.81
CA LEU A 90 -12.85 3.92 2.03
C LEU A 90 -13.97 3.58 1.04
N THR A 91 -14.91 4.50 0.77
CA THR A 91 -15.99 4.32 -0.20
C THR A 91 -15.42 4.14 -1.62
N TYR A 92 -14.43 4.95 -2.01
CA TYR A 92 -13.73 4.78 -3.27
C TYR A 92 -13.11 3.38 -3.40
N MET A 93 -12.48 2.87 -2.34
CA MET A 93 -11.91 1.52 -2.34
C MET A 93 -12.97 0.42 -2.44
N THR A 94 -14.23 0.65 -1.99
CA THR A 94 -15.30 -0.36 -2.10
C THR A 94 -15.65 -0.71 -3.53
N THR A 95 -15.48 0.22 -4.46
CA THR A 95 -15.77 0.00 -5.89
C THR A 95 -14.84 -1.02 -6.55
N TYR A 96 -13.67 -1.25 -5.96
CA TYR A 96 -12.62 -2.13 -6.46
C TYR A 96 -12.51 -3.47 -5.70
N LEU A 97 -13.48 -3.81 -4.85
CA LEU A 97 -13.50 -5.10 -4.16
C LEU A 97 -13.62 -6.28 -5.14
N ASN A 98 -12.91 -7.36 -4.83
CA ASN A 98 -13.07 -8.63 -5.54
C ASN A 98 -14.47 -9.21 -5.29
N SER A 99 -15.18 -9.52 -6.37
CA SER A 99 -16.54 -10.08 -6.32
C SER A 99 -16.61 -11.55 -5.82
N THR A 100 -15.47 -12.21 -5.67
CA THR A 100 -15.38 -13.58 -5.15
C THR A 100 -15.57 -13.69 -3.64
N ASN A 101 -15.54 -12.58 -2.92
CA ASN A 101 -15.80 -12.57 -1.49
C ASN A 101 -17.32 -12.43 -1.24
N TYR A 102 -17.82 -13.08 -0.19
CA TYR A 102 -19.21 -13.16 0.29
C TYR A 102 -20.01 -11.83 0.36
N TYR A 103 -19.39 -10.70 0.01
CA TYR A 103 -19.94 -9.34 0.07
C TYR A 103 -20.26 -8.75 -1.31
N SER A 104 -20.49 -9.60 -2.32
CA SER A 104 -20.83 -9.15 -3.66
C SER A 104 -22.34 -8.87 -3.80
N TYR A 105 -22.66 -7.68 -4.24
CA TYR A 105 -23.94 -7.19 -4.78
C TYR A 105 -25.09 -6.83 -3.83
N GLU A 106 -25.34 -7.54 -2.71
CA GLU A 106 -26.53 -7.32 -1.87
C GLU A 106 -26.25 -6.67 -0.50
N THR A 107 -24.98 -6.39 -0.17
CA THR A 107 -24.63 -5.83 1.14
C THR A 107 -24.60 -4.32 1.13
N ASP A 108 -25.12 -3.71 2.21
CA ASP A 108 -25.07 -2.27 2.45
C ASP A 108 -23.66 -1.70 2.33
N ILE A 109 -23.56 -0.46 1.82
CA ILE A 109 -22.31 0.28 1.69
C ILE A 109 -21.56 0.34 3.02
N THR A 110 -22.28 0.48 4.12
CA THR A 110 -21.72 0.52 5.49
C THR A 110 -20.97 -0.76 5.85
N THR A 111 -21.48 -1.91 5.43
CA THR A 111 -20.83 -3.22 5.66
C THR A 111 -19.58 -3.36 4.79
N LYS A 112 -19.62 -2.91 3.55
CA LYS A 112 -18.45 -2.88 2.65
C LYS A 112 -17.34 -1.97 3.19
N ILE A 113 -17.68 -0.80 3.72
CA ILE A 113 -16.73 0.12 4.35
C ILE A 113 -16.08 -0.52 5.59
N LYS A 114 -16.86 -1.19 6.45
CA LYS A 114 -16.32 -1.93 7.61
C LYS A 114 -15.35 -3.03 7.17
N TYR A 115 -15.68 -3.74 6.12
CA TYR A 115 -14.82 -4.81 5.57
C TYR A 115 -13.49 -4.24 5.06
N ILE A 116 -13.52 -3.18 4.25
CA ILE A 116 -12.29 -2.51 3.78
C ILE A 116 -11.47 -1.96 4.94
N LYS A 117 -12.11 -1.35 5.92
CA LYS A 117 -11.43 -0.87 7.12
C LYS A 117 -10.68 -2.00 7.82
N ASN A 118 -11.27 -3.20 7.90
CA ASN A 118 -10.59 -4.39 8.43
C ASN A 118 -9.40 -4.83 7.57
N ILE A 119 -9.52 -4.79 6.23
CA ILE A 119 -8.40 -5.10 5.32
C ILE A 119 -7.26 -4.10 5.55
N VAL A 120 -7.57 -2.82 5.60
CA VAL A 120 -6.57 -1.75 5.82
C VAL A 120 -5.88 -1.90 7.19
N ILE A 121 -6.61 -2.34 8.23
CA ILE A 121 -6.03 -2.53 9.56
C ILE A 121 -5.24 -3.83 9.66
N LYS A 122 -5.78 -4.96 9.20
CA LYS A 122 -5.22 -6.28 9.47
C LYS A 122 -4.31 -6.80 8.37
N ASP A 123 -4.67 -6.51 7.11
CA ASP A 123 -4.02 -7.11 5.94
C ASP A 123 -2.96 -6.20 5.32
N THR A 124 -3.07 -4.88 5.57
CA THR A 124 -2.05 -3.92 5.11
C THR A 124 -0.94 -3.82 6.15
N PHE A 125 0.26 -4.25 5.79
CA PHE A 125 1.46 -4.25 6.66
C PHE A 125 1.24 -4.87 8.05
N PRO A 126 0.86 -6.15 8.15
CA PRO A 126 0.57 -6.80 9.44
C PRO A 126 1.77 -6.84 10.38
N HIS A 127 3.00 -6.81 9.85
CA HIS A 127 4.24 -6.85 10.62
C HIS A 127 4.55 -5.53 11.36
N VAL A 128 3.92 -4.42 10.97
CA VAL A 128 4.12 -3.10 11.60
C VAL A 128 3.18 -2.88 12.79
N GLY A 129 2.15 -3.75 12.92
CA GLY A 129 1.12 -3.65 13.95
C GLY A 129 -0.09 -2.85 13.51
N ASP A 130 -1.06 -2.66 14.43
CA ASP A 130 -2.38 -2.13 14.09
C ASP A 130 -2.45 -0.59 14.12
N LYS A 131 -1.40 0.09 14.62
CA LYS A 131 -1.37 1.55 14.71
C LYS A 131 -1.25 2.18 13.32
N TYR A 132 -2.19 3.03 12.97
CA TYR A 132 -2.22 3.72 11.66
C TYR A 132 -0.96 4.55 11.39
N ILE A 133 -0.46 5.27 12.39
CA ILE A 133 0.76 6.11 12.28
C ILE A 133 1.96 5.27 11.83
N ASN A 134 2.14 4.09 12.42
CA ASN A 134 3.25 3.21 12.04
C ASN A 134 3.13 2.73 10.59
N LYS A 135 1.91 2.46 10.14
CA LYS A 135 1.63 2.05 8.75
C LYS A 135 1.88 3.19 7.77
N CYS A 136 1.49 4.43 8.13
CA CYS A 136 1.79 5.61 7.34
C CYS A 136 3.30 5.84 7.21
N ASN A 137 4.04 5.73 8.33
CA ASN A 137 5.50 5.83 8.33
C ASN A 137 6.15 4.75 7.44
N TYR A 138 5.72 3.51 7.57
CA TYR A 138 6.27 2.40 6.78
C TYR A 138 5.96 2.55 5.28
N LEU A 139 4.73 2.95 4.94
CA LEU A 139 4.34 3.24 3.57
C LEU A 139 5.14 4.43 3.01
N GLY A 140 5.28 5.50 3.77
CA GLY A 140 6.08 6.68 3.40
C GLY A 140 7.53 6.29 3.11
N LEU A 141 8.16 5.51 3.99
CA LEU A 141 9.52 4.99 3.80
C LEU A 141 9.63 4.16 2.51
N THR A 142 8.65 3.30 2.24
CA THR A 142 8.64 2.44 1.04
C THR A 142 8.56 3.29 -0.23
N VAL A 143 7.70 4.31 -0.23
CA VAL A 143 7.55 5.24 -1.35
C VAL A 143 8.80 6.10 -1.52
N ASN A 144 9.41 6.58 -0.43
CA ASN A 144 10.66 7.35 -0.47
C ASN A 144 11.78 6.54 -1.14
N LYS A 145 11.95 5.26 -0.76
CA LYS A 145 12.94 4.38 -1.40
C LYS A 145 12.66 4.18 -2.89
N LEU A 146 11.40 3.99 -3.28
CA LEU A 146 11.00 3.84 -4.68
C LEU A 146 11.34 5.08 -5.49
N LEU A 147 11.05 6.28 -4.97
CA LEU A 147 11.33 7.54 -5.63
C LEU A 147 12.84 7.83 -5.72
N LYS A 148 13.59 7.58 -4.65
CA LYS A 148 15.05 7.74 -4.65
C LYS A 148 15.73 6.78 -5.62
N HIS A 149 15.20 5.55 -5.75
CA HIS A 149 15.66 4.64 -6.79
C HIS A 149 15.34 5.15 -8.20
N HIS A 150 14.15 5.69 -8.44
CA HIS A 150 13.77 6.28 -9.72
C HIS A 150 14.67 7.46 -10.12
N LEU A 151 15.17 8.22 -9.15
CA LEU A 151 16.16 9.30 -9.36
C LEU A 151 17.61 8.78 -9.50
N GLY A 152 17.84 7.48 -9.40
CA GLY A 152 19.17 6.88 -9.54
C GLY A 152 20.07 7.05 -8.31
N ILE A 153 19.50 7.41 -7.14
CA ILE A 153 20.25 7.60 -5.88
C ILE A 153 20.52 6.26 -5.20
N TYR A 154 19.59 5.32 -5.31
CA TYR A 154 19.70 3.96 -4.78
C TYR A 154 19.80 2.94 -5.90
N ASP A 155 20.67 1.98 -5.73
CA ASP A 155 20.71 0.80 -6.59
C ASP A 155 19.52 -0.14 -6.34
N LEU A 156 19.26 -1.00 -7.33
CA LEU A 156 18.24 -2.05 -7.17
C LEU A 156 18.68 -3.06 -6.11
N ASP A 157 17.79 -3.37 -5.20
CA ASP A 157 17.98 -4.51 -4.30
C ASP A 157 17.97 -5.82 -5.11
N ASP A 158 18.98 -6.65 -4.92
CA ASP A 158 19.02 -7.98 -5.54
C ASP A 158 17.89 -8.85 -4.95
N ARG A 159 16.83 -9.02 -5.74
CA ARG A 159 15.68 -9.86 -5.40
C ARG A 159 16.08 -11.31 -5.10
N ASP A 160 17.14 -11.79 -5.77
CA ASP A 160 17.56 -13.18 -5.69
C ASP A 160 18.60 -13.45 -4.59
N SER A 161 19.10 -12.41 -3.95
CA SER A 161 19.97 -12.53 -2.78
C SER A 161 19.27 -13.27 -1.64
N TYR A 162 19.99 -14.14 -0.96
CA TYR A 162 19.49 -14.85 0.22
C TYR A 162 19.12 -13.92 1.39
N ILE A 163 19.62 -12.68 1.42
CA ILE A 163 19.23 -11.67 2.42
C ILE A 163 17.76 -11.28 2.22
N ASN A 164 17.30 -11.22 0.97
CA ASN A 164 15.95 -10.80 0.59
C ASN A 164 14.99 -11.98 0.44
N LYS A 165 15.50 -13.20 0.30
CA LYS A 165 14.70 -14.43 0.19
C LYS A 165 14.38 -15.02 1.56
N ARG A 166 13.20 -15.63 1.64
CA ARG A 166 12.80 -16.47 2.76
C ARG A 166 12.74 -17.92 2.29
N VAL A 167 13.35 -18.82 3.07
CA VAL A 167 13.33 -20.24 2.79
C VAL A 167 12.24 -20.89 3.65
N GLU A 168 11.34 -21.62 3.02
CA GLU A 168 10.38 -22.46 3.74
C GLU A 168 11.09 -23.69 4.26
N THR A 169 11.14 -23.86 5.57
CA THR A 169 11.74 -25.01 6.21
C THR A 169 10.83 -26.24 6.08
N CYS A 170 11.41 -27.45 6.14
CA CYS A 170 10.64 -28.71 6.05
C CYS A 170 9.50 -28.79 7.08
N GLY A 171 9.69 -28.27 8.29
CA GLY A 171 8.64 -28.24 9.31
C GLY A 171 7.42 -27.41 8.91
N ILE A 172 7.62 -26.27 8.23
CA ILE A 172 6.52 -25.44 7.70
C ILE A 172 5.78 -26.19 6.59
N LEU A 173 6.51 -26.85 5.67
CA LEU A 173 5.92 -27.60 4.58
C LEU A 173 5.10 -28.79 5.06
N ILE A 174 5.61 -29.56 6.04
CA ILE A 174 4.89 -30.67 6.66
C ILE A 174 3.65 -30.16 7.42
N GLY A 175 3.78 -29.06 8.16
CA GLY A 175 2.65 -28.42 8.84
C GLY A 175 1.54 -28.01 7.87
N ASN A 176 1.89 -27.42 6.74
CA ASN A 176 0.92 -27.02 5.70
C ASN A 176 0.21 -28.25 5.09
N LEU A 177 0.94 -29.36 4.83
CA LEU A 177 0.36 -30.61 4.35
C LEU A 177 -0.62 -31.21 5.36
N LEU A 178 -0.29 -31.22 6.64
CA LEU A 178 -1.18 -31.72 7.70
C LEU A 178 -2.46 -30.88 7.79
N PHE A 179 -2.37 -29.54 7.68
CA PHE A 179 -3.54 -28.65 7.66
C PHE A 179 -4.44 -28.84 6.42
N GLN A 180 -3.87 -29.27 5.30
CA GLN A 180 -4.67 -29.56 4.08
C GLN A 180 -5.36 -30.92 4.13
N SER A 181 -4.89 -31.84 4.99
CA SER A 181 -5.41 -33.22 5.09
C SER A 181 -6.46 -33.39 6.21
N ILE A 182 -6.70 -32.39 7.03
CA ILE A 182 -7.73 -32.33 8.08
C ILE A 182 -8.94 -31.53 7.60
#